data_602dae8a3d53fa38682498cc3c1661b5
#
_entry.id   602dae8a3d53fa38682498cc3c1661b5
#
_cell.length_a   1.000
_cell.length_b   1.000
_cell.length_c   1.000
_cell.angle_alpha   90.00
_cell.angle_beta   90.00
_cell.angle_gamma   90.00
#
_symmetry.space_group_name_H-M   'P 1'
#
loop_
_entity.id
_entity.type
_entity.pdbx_description
1 polymer ?
#
loop_
_entity_poly.entity_id
_entity_poly.type
_entity_poly.pdbx_seq_one_letter_code
_entity_poly.pdbx_strand_id
1 'polypeptide(L)'
;MIKNGIDGIRKSPSYQQGQPIKIIHQNTPWRGLSVLLGALQLVKNPLITLDVYSSCEVYGKDFHQKNDHNYTALYEQAKQLPNVNYIGYKPNSYIKDNLHTYNMYVYPSIFEETFCISLLEAMAAGLYCITTNYGALFETGAEFPMYVPYESNYRTLAQKFAMGIEAAANTLHEEQIHNHLECQSAYAQAYYGWNKIGTSWKRFLEGAVNAKK
;
A
#
# COMPACT_ATOMS: atom_id res chain seq x y z
N MET A 1 -20.94 6.69 -9.32
CA MET A 1 -20.28 6.87 -7.99
C MET A 1 -19.08 7.79 -8.17
N ILE A 2 -18.86 8.77 -7.28
CA ILE A 2 -17.65 9.62 -7.28
C ILE A 2 -16.67 8.98 -6.29
N LYS A 3 -15.45 8.67 -6.74
CA LYS A 3 -14.41 8.01 -5.96
C LYS A 3 -13.63 9.02 -5.11
N ASN A 4 -12.79 8.54 -4.18
CA ASN A 4 -11.85 9.39 -3.46
C ASN A 4 -10.73 9.86 -4.39
N GLY A 5 -10.17 11.03 -4.08
CA GLY A 5 -9.00 11.58 -4.77
C GLY A 5 -7.72 11.36 -3.99
N ILE A 6 -6.60 11.49 -4.70
CA ILE A 6 -5.25 11.57 -4.13
C ILE A 6 -4.61 12.90 -4.50
N ASP A 7 -3.67 13.36 -3.67
CA ASP A 7 -2.82 14.51 -3.98
C ASP A 7 -1.74 14.12 -5.01
N GLY A 8 -1.04 15.11 -5.56
CA GLY A 8 0.15 14.85 -6.36
C GLY A 8 1.23 14.18 -5.49
N ILE A 9 1.71 13.03 -5.94
CA ILE A 9 2.73 12.24 -5.24
C ILE A 9 4.03 12.29 -6.04
N ARG A 10 5.15 12.52 -5.33
CA ARG A 10 6.49 12.44 -5.94
C ARG A 10 6.81 11.00 -6.28
N LYS A 11 7.31 10.78 -7.50
CA LYS A 11 7.68 9.44 -7.97
C LYS A 11 9.02 8.97 -7.40
N SER A 12 9.10 7.68 -7.15
CA SER A 12 10.34 6.97 -6.83
C SER A 12 11.26 6.94 -8.06
N PRO A 13 12.58 7.02 -7.87
CA PRO A 13 13.51 6.76 -8.95
C PRO A 13 13.44 5.28 -9.38
N SER A 14 13.78 5.01 -10.63
CA SER A 14 13.90 3.64 -11.12
C SER A 14 14.94 2.85 -10.32
N TYR A 15 14.56 1.65 -9.91
CA TYR A 15 15.45 0.77 -9.13
C TYR A 15 16.64 0.30 -9.97
N GLN A 16 17.82 0.28 -9.37
CA GLN A 16 19.04 -0.24 -9.97
C GLN A 16 19.42 -1.58 -9.32
N GLN A 17 19.78 -2.55 -10.14
CA GLN A 17 20.15 -3.90 -9.66
C GLN A 17 21.26 -3.86 -8.60
N GLY A 18 21.09 -4.63 -7.54
CA GLY A 18 22.04 -4.73 -6.44
C GLY A 18 21.90 -3.65 -5.36
N GLN A 19 21.01 -2.69 -5.52
CA GLN A 19 20.69 -1.72 -4.47
C GLN A 19 19.74 -2.34 -3.41
N PRO A 20 19.69 -1.80 -2.19
CA PRO A 20 18.69 -2.18 -1.20
C PRO A 20 17.26 -1.99 -1.74
N ILE A 21 16.38 -2.94 -1.45
CA ILE A 21 14.96 -2.89 -1.81
C ILE A 21 14.17 -2.56 -0.55
N LYS A 22 13.52 -1.40 -0.55
CA LYS A 22 12.71 -0.93 0.57
C LYS A 22 11.23 -1.17 0.30
N ILE A 23 10.61 -1.94 1.17
CA ILE A 23 9.16 -2.15 1.18
C ILE A 23 8.52 -1.22 2.20
N ILE A 24 7.37 -0.66 1.90
CA ILE A 24 6.51 0.04 2.84
C ILE A 24 5.21 -0.72 3.11
N HIS A 25 4.78 -0.74 4.38
CA HIS A 25 3.45 -1.12 4.83
C HIS A 25 2.87 0.00 5.69
N GLN A 26 1.73 0.58 5.29
CA GLN A 26 1.13 1.77 5.93
C GLN A 26 -0.34 1.56 6.32
N ASN A 27 -0.74 0.32 6.53
CA ASN A 27 -2.11 -0.04 6.88
C ASN A 27 -2.22 -0.42 8.35
N THR A 28 -3.45 -0.37 8.88
CA THR A 28 -3.73 -0.74 10.27
C THR A 28 -3.42 -2.22 10.53
N PRO A 29 -3.07 -2.60 11.79
CA PRO A 29 -2.50 -3.92 12.07
C PRO A 29 -3.43 -5.09 11.73
N TRP A 30 -4.76 -4.92 11.85
CA TRP A 30 -5.74 -5.99 11.54
C TRP A 30 -5.97 -6.20 10.04
N ARG A 31 -5.39 -5.38 9.18
CA ARG A 31 -5.59 -5.47 7.74
C ARG A 31 -4.54 -6.30 7.01
N GLY A 32 -3.78 -7.15 7.73
CA GLY A 32 -2.86 -8.11 7.13
C GLY A 32 -1.40 -7.99 7.55
N LEU A 33 -1.07 -7.16 8.57
CA LEU A 33 0.31 -7.06 9.07
C LEU A 33 0.86 -8.43 9.49
N SER A 34 0.05 -9.28 10.15
CA SER A 34 0.48 -10.63 10.55
C SER A 34 0.89 -11.51 9.38
N VAL A 35 0.16 -11.41 8.26
CA VAL A 35 0.49 -12.12 7.01
C VAL A 35 1.78 -11.61 6.42
N LEU A 36 1.98 -10.27 6.41
CA LEU A 36 3.20 -9.67 5.88
C LEU A 36 4.43 -10.06 6.69
N LEU A 37 4.35 -10.02 8.01
CA LEU A 37 5.47 -10.46 8.88
C LEU A 37 5.79 -11.95 8.67
N GLY A 38 4.76 -12.79 8.51
CA GLY A 38 4.93 -14.20 8.14
C GLY A 38 5.60 -14.38 6.78
N ALA A 39 5.30 -13.52 5.81
CA ALA A 39 5.96 -13.53 4.51
C ALA A 39 7.43 -13.11 4.61
N LEU A 40 7.74 -12.03 5.35
CA LEU A 40 9.12 -11.55 5.53
C LEU A 40 10.05 -12.56 6.23
N GLN A 41 9.51 -13.45 7.08
CA GLN A 41 10.27 -14.56 7.66
C GLN A 41 10.71 -15.60 6.61
N LEU A 42 10.01 -15.68 5.49
CA LEU A 42 10.28 -16.63 4.41
C LEU A 42 11.12 -16.03 3.28
N VAL A 43 11.18 -14.70 3.19
CA VAL A 43 12.00 -13.97 2.21
C VAL A 43 13.48 -14.20 2.50
N LYS A 44 14.25 -14.58 1.48
CA LYS A 44 15.68 -14.93 1.58
C LYS A 44 16.61 -13.85 1.06
N ASN A 45 16.11 -12.96 0.19
CA ASN A 45 16.92 -11.89 -0.38
C ASN A 45 17.35 -10.89 0.71
N PRO A 46 18.65 -10.79 1.05
CA PRO A 46 19.14 -9.94 2.15
C PRO A 46 19.06 -8.45 1.85
N LEU A 47 18.80 -8.06 0.61
CA LEU A 47 18.64 -6.66 0.22
C LEU A 47 17.25 -6.11 0.54
N ILE A 48 16.29 -6.98 0.91
CA ILE A 48 14.90 -6.59 1.19
C ILE A 48 14.75 -6.17 2.64
N THR A 49 14.23 -4.96 2.85
CA THR A 49 13.84 -4.42 4.14
C THR A 49 12.40 -3.91 4.11
N LEU A 50 11.71 -3.95 5.25
CA LEU A 50 10.34 -3.50 5.42
C LEU A 50 10.25 -2.42 6.49
N ASP A 51 9.70 -1.26 6.13
CA ASP A 51 9.26 -0.24 7.07
C ASP A 51 7.76 -0.39 7.34
N VAL A 52 7.40 -0.51 8.63
CA VAL A 52 6.02 -0.72 9.08
C VAL A 52 5.49 0.54 9.77
N TYR A 53 4.60 1.24 9.08
CA TYR A 53 3.81 2.36 9.60
C TYR A 53 2.42 1.86 9.98
N SER A 54 2.28 1.20 11.11
CA SER A 54 1.04 0.54 11.52
C SER A 54 0.72 0.83 12.98
N SER A 55 -0.48 1.35 13.24
CA SER A 55 -1.00 1.64 14.57
C SER A 55 -2.51 1.92 14.50
N CYS A 56 -3.20 1.76 15.62
CA CYS A 56 -4.57 2.23 15.77
C CYS A 56 -4.69 3.76 15.86
N GLU A 57 -3.59 4.49 16.03
CA GLU A 57 -3.57 5.95 16.22
C GLU A 57 -4.07 6.73 14.98
N VAL A 58 -4.05 6.10 13.80
CA VAL A 58 -4.63 6.67 12.57
C VAL A 58 -6.11 7.05 12.73
N TYR A 59 -6.83 6.41 13.65
CA TYR A 59 -8.23 6.73 13.99
C TYR A 59 -8.36 7.63 15.22
N GLY A 60 -7.29 8.23 15.69
CA GLY A 60 -7.25 9.16 16.81
C GLY A 60 -6.85 8.52 18.14
N LYS A 61 -6.52 9.39 19.10
CA LYS A 61 -5.95 8.96 20.40
C LYS A 61 -6.89 8.06 21.21
N ASP A 62 -8.19 8.36 21.22
CA ASP A 62 -9.16 7.56 21.98
C ASP A 62 -9.28 6.14 21.42
N PHE A 63 -9.26 6.00 20.09
CA PHE A 63 -9.29 4.70 19.45
C PHE A 63 -7.99 3.91 19.73
N HIS A 64 -6.85 4.59 19.67
CA HIS A 64 -5.55 4.02 20.00
C HIS A 64 -5.53 3.48 21.43
N GLN A 65 -5.89 4.29 22.44
CA GLN A 65 -5.90 3.87 23.83
C GLN A 65 -6.77 2.62 24.09
N LYS A 66 -7.89 2.50 23.37
CA LYS A 66 -8.82 1.37 23.55
C LYS A 66 -8.43 0.11 22.80
N ASN A 67 -7.67 0.19 21.72
CA ASN A 67 -7.52 -0.93 20.79
C ASN A 67 -6.08 -1.34 20.50
N ASP A 68 -5.10 -0.44 20.59
CA ASP A 68 -3.73 -0.69 20.12
C ASP A 68 -3.03 -1.80 20.92
N HIS A 69 -3.37 -1.94 22.21
CA HIS A 69 -2.85 -3.00 23.09
C HIS A 69 -3.14 -4.42 22.59
N ASN A 70 -4.20 -4.62 21.79
CA ASN A 70 -4.53 -5.91 21.18
C ASN A 70 -3.49 -6.36 20.15
N TYR A 71 -2.67 -5.44 19.66
CA TYR A 71 -1.66 -5.70 18.61
C TYR A 71 -0.22 -5.65 19.12
N THR A 72 -0.02 -5.47 20.44
CA THR A 72 1.32 -5.38 21.06
C THR A 72 2.20 -6.57 20.67
N ALA A 73 1.68 -7.79 20.77
CA ALA A 73 2.44 -8.99 20.39
C ALA A 73 2.88 -8.98 18.92
N LEU A 74 2.04 -8.45 18.03
CA LEU A 74 2.35 -8.31 16.59
C LEU A 74 3.43 -7.25 16.34
N TYR A 75 3.40 -6.15 17.09
CA TYR A 75 4.43 -5.12 17.01
C TYR A 75 5.77 -5.60 17.55
N GLU A 76 5.76 -6.36 18.65
CA GLU A 76 6.99 -6.97 19.17
C GLU A 76 7.56 -8.01 18.20
N GLN A 77 6.72 -8.80 17.55
CA GLN A 77 7.16 -9.69 16.48
C GLN A 77 7.83 -8.91 15.33
N ALA A 78 7.25 -7.77 14.91
CA ALA A 78 7.84 -6.93 13.88
C ALA A 78 9.24 -6.43 14.27
N LYS A 79 9.42 -5.99 15.52
CA LYS A 79 10.72 -5.49 16.06
C LYS A 79 11.80 -6.59 16.17
N GLN A 80 11.40 -7.86 16.26
CA GLN A 80 12.34 -8.99 16.38
C GLN A 80 12.88 -9.46 15.02
N LEU A 81 12.24 -9.09 13.91
CA LEU A 81 12.69 -9.49 12.58
C LEU A 81 13.80 -8.56 12.10
N PRO A 82 14.98 -9.11 11.70
CA PRO A 82 16.16 -8.30 11.38
C PRO A 82 16.00 -7.42 10.14
N ASN A 83 15.08 -7.78 9.26
CA ASN A 83 14.77 -7.06 8.02
C ASN A 83 13.49 -6.22 8.12
N VAL A 84 12.95 -6.00 9.33
CA VAL A 84 11.74 -5.21 9.58
C VAL A 84 12.04 -4.07 10.54
N ASN A 85 11.68 -2.86 10.14
CA ASN A 85 11.75 -1.66 10.96
C ASN A 85 10.32 -1.24 11.35
N TYR A 86 9.93 -1.50 12.59
CA TYR A 86 8.63 -1.07 13.10
C TYR A 86 8.69 0.39 13.56
N ILE A 87 8.02 1.27 12.83
CA ILE A 87 8.04 2.74 13.06
C ILE A 87 6.79 3.19 13.84
N GLY A 88 5.68 2.47 13.70
CA GLY A 88 4.40 2.86 14.30
C GLY A 88 3.69 3.97 13.52
N TYR A 89 2.92 4.79 14.23
CA TYR A 89 2.14 5.88 13.61
C TYR A 89 3.03 7.00 13.06
N LYS A 90 2.68 7.44 11.86
CA LYS A 90 3.09 8.73 11.28
C LYS A 90 1.90 9.38 10.59
N PRO A 91 1.80 10.72 10.58
CA PRO A 91 0.77 11.42 9.82
C PRO A 91 0.84 11.07 8.33
N ASN A 92 -0.31 11.06 7.64
CA ASN A 92 -0.36 10.72 6.22
C ASN A 92 0.51 11.66 5.35
N SER A 93 0.62 12.95 5.71
CA SER A 93 1.54 13.88 5.04
C SER A 93 2.98 13.37 5.07
N TYR A 94 3.47 12.92 6.24
CA TYR A 94 4.79 12.33 6.34
C TYR A 94 4.96 11.11 5.43
N ILE A 95 3.96 10.21 5.40
CA ILE A 95 4.02 9.03 4.54
C ILE A 95 4.11 9.44 3.07
N LYS A 96 3.23 10.33 2.60
CA LYS A 96 3.20 10.82 1.22
C LYS A 96 4.52 11.49 0.80
N ASP A 97 5.09 12.31 1.68
CA ASP A 97 6.35 13.00 1.42
C ASP A 97 7.54 12.04 1.28
N ASN A 98 7.44 10.84 1.87
CA ASN A 98 8.51 9.84 1.88
C ASN A 98 8.27 8.63 0.96
N LEU A 99 7.08 8.45 0.36
CA LEU A 99 6.80 7.31 -0.53
C LEU A 99 7.84 7.12 -1.63
N HIS A 100 8.36 8.21 -2.18
CA HIS A 100 9.38 8.19 -3.23
C HIS A 100 10.73 7.57 -2.82
N THR A 101 10.92 7.23 -1.55
CA THR A 101 12.13 6.56 -1.04
C THR A 101 12.00 5.05 -0.98
N TYR A 102 10.82 4.51 -1.31
CA TYR A 102 10.51 3.08 -1.34
C TYR A 102 10.50 2.54 -2.77
N ASN A 103 10.62 1.21 -2.88
CA ASN A 103 10.58 0.50 -4.15
C ASN A 103 9.29 -0.31 -4.29
N MET A 104 8.77 -0.82 -3.18
CA MET A 104 7.59 -1.68 -3.18
C MET A 104 6.59 -1.25 -2.11
N TYR A 105 5.31 -1.42 -2.43
CA TYR A 105 4.21 -1.41 -1.46
C TYR A 105 3.62 -2.81 -1.39
N VAL A 106 3.63 -3.44 -0.20
CA VAL A 106 3.12 -4.78 0.00
C VAL A 106 1.98 -4.79 1.01
N TYR A 107 0.80 -5.15 0.51
CA TYR A 107 -0.43 -5.14 1.30
C TYR A 107 -1.19 -6.47 1.18
N PRO A 108 -0.88 -7.47 2.01
CA PRO A 108 -1.60 -8.74 2.04
C PRO A 108 -2.94 -8.57 2.77
N SER A 109 -3.85 -7.78 2.18
CA SER A 109 -5.12 -7.45 2.82
C SER A 109 -5.94 -8.69 3.14
N ILE A 110 -6.35 -8.80 4.42
CA ILE A 110 -7.34 -9.74 4.92
C ILE A 110 -8.65 -9.02 5.31
N PHE A 111 -8.73 -7.74 4.96
CA PHE A 111 -9.88 -6.87 5.17
C PHE A 111 -10.59 -6.64 3.83
N GLU A 112 -11.91 -6.73 3.82
CA GLU A 112 -12.71 -6.48 2.62
C GLU A 112 -12.77 -4.98 2.33
N GLU A 113 -11.81 -4.49 1.54
CA GLU A 113 -11.68 -3.06 1.23
C GLU A 113 -12.85 -2.58 0.38
N THR A 114 -13.35 -1.39 0.71
CA THR A 114 -14.33 -0.67 -0.11
C THR A 114 -13.66 0.28 -1.10
N PHE A 115 -12.46 0.78 -0.74
CA PHE A 115 -11.59 1.62 -1.57
C PHE A 115 -10.25 1.79 -0.85
N CYS A 116 -9.13 1.64 -1.55
CA CYS A 116 -7.82 1.68 -0.92
C CYS A 116 -6.98 2.89 -1.37
N ILE A 117 -7.03 3.98 -0.59
CA ILE A 117 -6.27 5.21 -0.87
C ILE A 117 -4.76 4.94 -0.80
N SER A 118 -4.30 4.17 0.18
CA SER A 118 -2.87 3.84 0.33
C SER A 118 -2.29 3.08 -0.86
N LEU A 119 -3.09 2.21 -1.51
CA LEU A 119 -2.70 1.56 -2.75
C LEU A 119 -2.55 2.58 -3.89
N LEU A 120 -3.50 3.50 -4.04
CA LEU A 120 -3.43 4.54 -5.06
C LEU A 120 -2.24 5.49 -4.86
N GLU A 121 -1.96 5.88 -3.63
CA GLU A 121 -0.80 6.72 -3.29
C GLU A 121 0.50 5.99 -3.64
N ALA A 122 0.62 4.70 -3.32
CA ALA A 122 1.76 3.87 -3.69
C ALA A 122 1.92 3.71 -5.21
N MET A 123 0.81 3.48 -5.92
CA MET A 123 0.78 3.43 -7.39
C MET A 123 1.22 4.77 -8.01
N ALA A 124 0.72 5.89 -7.48
CA ALA A 124 1.08 7.23 -7.94
C ALA A 124 2.56 7.54 -7.70
N ALA A 125 3.16 7.01 -6.62
CA ALA A 125 4.58 7.08 -6.35
C ALA A 125 5.43 6.18 -7.27
N GLY A 126 4.82 5.32 -8.09
CA GLY A 126 5.52 4.38 -8.96
C GLY A 126 6.13 3.20 -8.22
N LEU A 127 5.59 2.83 -7.06
CA LEU A 127 6.05 1.65 -6.32
C LEU A 127 5.53 0.37 -6.98
N TYR A 128 6.31 -0.70 -6.95
CA TYR A 128 5.82 -2.03 -7.31
C TYR A 128 4.81 -2.49 -6.27
N CYS A 129 3.54 -2.58 -6.64
CA CYS A 129 2.45 -2.88 -5.71
C CYS A 129 2.12 -4.37 -5.72
N ILE A 130 2.13 -5.02 -4.54
CA ILE A 130 1.70 -6.42 -4.35
C ILE A 130 0.57 -6.42 -3.33
N THR A 131 -0.60 -6.91 -3.71
CA THR A 131 -1.78 -6.94 -2.83
C THR A 131 -2.65 -8.15 -3.10
N THR A 132 -3.65 -8.41 -2.23
CA THR A 132 -4.70 -9.39 -2.54
C THR A 132 -5.72 -8.80 -3.51
N ASN A 133 -6.50 -9.67 -4.15
CA ASN A 133 -7.68 -9.27 -4.93
C ASN A 133 -8.96 -9.19 -4.07
N TYR A 134 -8.84 -8.98 -2.75
CA TYR A 134 -9.95 -9.02 -1.81
C TYR A 134 -10.68 -7.67 -1.72
N GLY A 135 -12.01 -7.72 -1.75
CA GLY A 135 -12.86 -6.51 -1.78
C GLY A 135 -12.61 -5.68 -3.04
N ALA A 136 -12.60 -4.35 -2.90
CA ALA A 136 -12.44 -3.42 -4.01
C ALA A 136 -10.97 -3.16 -4.42
N LEU A 137 -10.01 -3.99 -4.01
CA LEU A 137 -8.60 -3.76 -4.35
C LEU A 137 -8.34 -3.86 -5.85
N PHE A 138 -8.97 -4.82 -6.54
CA PHE A 138 -8.87 -4.94 -8.00
C PHE A 138 -9.52 -3.74 -8.71
N GLU A 139 -10.70 -3.30 -8.25
CA GLU A 139 -11.35 -2.11 -8.79
C GLU A 139 -10.49 -0.85 -8.58
N THR A 140 -9.80 -0.74 -7.45
CA THR A 140 -8.94 0.40 -7.12
C THR A 140 -7.67 0.42 -7.94
N GLY A 141 -6.97 -0.71 -8.03
CA GLY A 141 -5.66 -0.81 -8.66
C GLY A 141 -5.71 -1.15 -10.15
N ALA A 142 -6.88 -1.52 -10.70
CA ALA A 142 -7.05 -2.06 -12.04
C ALA A 142 -6.11 -3.26 -12.28
N GLU A 143 -5.44 -3.33 -13.41
CA GLU A 143 -4.53 -4.44 -13.76
C GLU A 143 -3.05 -4.16 -13.42
N PHE A 144 -2.76 -3.07 -12.68
CA PHE A 144 -1.38 -2.68 -12.41
C PHE A 144 -0.70 -3.46 -11.28
N PRO A 145 -1.30 -3.64 -10.08
CA PRO A 145 -0.66 -4.41 -9.01
C PRO A 145 -0.49 -5.90 -9.35
N MET A 146 0.54 -6.50 -8.80
CA MET A 146 0.58 -7.97 -8.71
C MET A 146 -0.48 -8.41 -7.68
N TYR A 147 -1.48 -9.16 -8.15
CA TYR A 147 -2.54 -9.68 -7.29
C TYR A 147 -2.23 -11.11 -6.85
N VAL A 148 -2.18 -11.30 -5.53
CA VAL A 148 -2.17 -12.61 -4.89
C VAL A 148 -3.61 -12.99 -4.56
N PRO A 149 -4.15 -14.10 -5.07
CA PRO A 149 -5.50 -14.54 -4.72
C PRO A 149 -5.66 -14.66 -3.21
N TYR A 150 -6.72 -14.03 -2.68
CA TYR A 150 -7.04 -14.10 -1.26
C TYR A 150 -7.31 -15.54 -0.82
N GLU A 151 -6.79 -15.87 0.35
CA GLU A 151 -7.04 -17.14 1.03
C GLU A 151 -7.25 -16.92 2.52
N SER A 152 -8.17 -17.69 3.11
CA SER A 152 -8.44 -17.67 4.55
C SER A 152 -7.34 -18.35 5.38
N ASN A 153 -6.53 -19.21 4.77
CA ASN A 153 -5.33 -19.76 5.38
C ASN A 153 -4.18 -18.75 5.29
N TYR A 154 -3.96 -17.99 6.35
CA TYR A 154 -2.96 -16.92 6.40
C TYR A 154 -1.51 -17.42 6.27
N ARG A 155 -1.23 -18.69 6.62
CA ARG A 155 0.09 -19.28 6.39
C ARG A 155 0.35 -19.49 4.90
N THR A 156 -0.63 -20.03 4.18
CA THR A 156 -0.56 -20.19 2.73
C THR A 156 -0.48 -18.83 2.04
N LEU A 157 -1.27 -17.85 2.50
CA LEU A 157 -1.24 -16.49 1.98
C LEU A 157 0.14 -15.85 2.17
N ALA A 158 0.75 -15.98 3.36
CA ALA A 158 2.11 -15.48 3.63
C ALA A 158 3.16 -16.13 2.71
N GLN A 159 3.07 -17.44 2.45
CA GLN A 159 3.96 -18.11 1.51
C GLN A 159 3.85 -17.55 0.09
N LYS A 160 2.63 -17.31 -0.39
CA LYS A 160 2.40 -16.70 -1.72
C LYS A 160 2.95 -15.28 -1.79
N PHE A 161 2.75 -14.48 -0.74
CA PHE A 161 3.34 -13.13 -0.67
C PHE A 161 4.87 -13.17 -0.65
N ALA A 162 5.49 -14.09 0.08
CA ALA A 162 6.94 -14.25 0.07
C ALA A 162 7.46 -14.56 -1.35
N MET A 163 6.80 -15.48 -2.07
CA MET A 163 7.12 -15.79 -3.46
C MET A 163 6.94 -14.57 -4.38
N GLY A 164 5.86 -13.80 -4.20
CA GLY A 164 5.61 -12.58 -4.98
C GLY A 164 6.66 -11.50 -4.72
N ILE A 165 7.07 -11.30 -3.47
CA ILE A 165 8.12 -10.35 -3.08
C ILE A 165 9.46 -10.74 -3.72
N GLU A 166 9.85 -12.01 -3.65
CA GLU A 166 11.10 -12.51 -4.28
C GLU A 166 11.05 -12.38 -5.81
N ALA A 167 9.94 -12.73 -6.44
CA ALA A 167 9.78 -12.60 -7.89
C ALA A 167 9.90 -11.13 -8.33
N ALA A 168 9.20 -10.22 -7.64
CA ALA A 168 9.27 -8.79 -7.92
C ALA A 168 10.68 -8.24 -7.72
N ALA A 169 11.37 -8.64 -6.63
CA ALA A 169 12.74 -8.20 -6.36
C ALA A 169 13.74 -8.61 -7.48
N ASN A 170 13.53 -9.77 -8.08
CA ASN A 170 14.38 -10.27 -9.14
C ASN A 170 14.21 -9.51 -10.47
N THR A 171 13.04 -8.94 -10.72
CA THR A 171 12.71 -8.25 -12.00
C THR A 171 12.63 -6.72 -11.88
N LEU A 172 12.69 -6.18 -10.66
CA LEU A 172 12.46 -4.75 -10.39
C LEU A 172 13.39 -3.80 -11.18
N HIS A 173 14.55 -4.26 -11.60
CA HIS A 173 15.53 -3.49 -12.37
C HIS A 173 15.29 -3.53 -13.89
N GLU A 174 14.35 -4.35 -14.37
CA GLU A 174 14.08 -4.52 -15.79
C GLU A 174 13.36 -3.30 -16.38
N GLU A 175 13.75 -2.89 -17.58
CA GLU A 175 13.15 -1.75 -18.30
C GLU A 175 11.63 -1.93 -18.49
N GLN A 176 11.18 -3.15 -18.76
CA GLN A 176 9.76 -3.46 -18.90
C GLN A 176 8.98 -3.15 -17.61
N ILE A 177 9.56 -3.46 -16.44
CA ILE A 177 8.95 -3.13 -15.14
C ILE A 177 8.95 -1.62 -14.92
N HIS A 178 10.05 -0.92 -15.22
CA HIS A 178 10.07 0.55 -15.11
C HIS A 178 8.97 1.20 -15.97
N ASN A 179 8.80 0.77 -17.21
CA ASN A 179 7.75 1.26 -18.11
C ASN A 179 6.34 0.97 -17.56
N HIS A 180 6.13 -0.23 -17.00
CA HIS A 180 4.87 -0.57 -16.33
C HIS A 180 4.56 0.34 -15.14
N LEU A 181 5.54 0.60 -14.27
CA LEU A 181 5.39 1.49 -13.11
C LEU A 181 5.16 2.96 -13.52
N GLU A 182 5.75 3.41 -14.63
CA GLU A 182 5.45 4.72 -15.20
C GLU A 182 3.99 4.82 -15.65
N CYS A 183 3.48 3.83 -16.38
CA CYS A 183 2.08 3.75 -16.79
C CYS A 183 1.13 3.69 -15.58
N GLN A 184 1.47 2.89 -14.56
CA GLN A 184 0.75 2.79 -13.31
C GLN A 184 0.63 4.15 -12.60
N SER A 185 1.75 4.85 -12.46
CA SER A 185 1.80 6.17 -11.83
C SER A 185 0.95 7.20 -12.61
N ALA A 186 1.10 7.23 -13.92
CA ALA A 186 0.33 8.11 -14.79
C ALA A 186 -1.18 7.82 -14.67
N TYR A 187 -1.58 6.55 -14.66
CA TYR A 187 -2.97 6.13 -14.45
C TYR A 187 -3.51 6.63 -13.10
N ALA A 188 -2.82 6.36 -12.00
CA ALA A 188 -3.27 6.74 -10.68
C ALA A 188 -3.45 8.26 -10.55
N GLN A 189 -2.49 9.04 -11.03
CA GLN A 189 -2.54 10.50 -10.98
C GLN A 189 -3.62 11.09 -11.90
N ALA A 190 -3.76 10.55 -13.13
CA ALA A 190 -4.75 11.07 -14.10
C ALA A 190 -6.19 10.75 -13.71
N TYR A 191 -6.44 9.53 -13.17
CA TYR A 191 -7.81 9.10 -12.88
C TYR A 191 -8.28 9.46 -11.48
N TYR A 192 -7.37 9.55 -10.49
CA TYR A 192 -7.70 9.76 -9.09
C TYR A 192 -7.14 11.07 -8.51
N GLY A 193 -6.43 11.88 -9.28
CA GLY A 193 -5.98 13.20 -8.83
C GLY A 193 -7.16 14.12 -8.47
N TRP A 194 -7.02 14.90 -7.38
CA TRP A 194 -8.07 15.80 -6.90
C TRP A 194 -8.55 16.82 -7.94
N ASN A 195 -7.73 17.17 -8.93
CA ASN A 195 -8.15 18.04 -10.04
C ASN A 195 -9.35 17.46 -10.80
N LYS A 196 -9.34 16.13 -11.06
CA LYS A 196 -10.43 15.42 -11.74
C LYS A 196 -11.58 15.10 -10.79
N ILE A 197 -11.26 14.51 -9.63
CA ILE A 197 -12.27 14.09 -8.66
C ILE A 197 -13.01 15.30 -8.10
N GLY A 198 -12.31 16.40 -7.75
CA GLY A 198 -12.91 17.65 -7.29
C GLY A 198 -13.85 18.29 -8.32
N THR A 199 -13.48 18.24 -9.61
CA THR A 199 -14.37 18.69 -10.70
C THR A 199 -15.65 17.85 -10.76
N SER A 200 -15.58 16.55 -10.55
CA SER A 200 -16.74 15.65 -10.51
C SER A 200 -17.65 15.95 -9.32
N TRP A 201 -17.06 16.18 -8.14
CA TRP A 201 -17.80 16.60 -6.95
C TRP A 201 -18.49 17.96 -7.13
N LYS A 202 -17.77 18.95 -7.69
CA LYS A 202 -18.33 20.27 -7.96
C LYS A 202 -19.57 20.17 -8.86
N ARG A 203 -19.47 19.48 -10.00
CA ARG A 203 -20.60 19.27 -10.91
C ARG A 203 -21.79 18.58 -10.24
N PHE A 204 -21.54 17.56 -9.43
CA PHE A 204 -22.59 16.85 -8.71
C PHE A 204 -23.31 17.75 -7.72
N LEU A 205 -22.57 18.52 -6.91
CA LEU A 205 -23.14 19.43 -5.93
C LEU A 205 -23.92 20.59 -6.58
N GLU A 206 -23.39 21.19 -7.65
CA GLU A 206 -24.09 22.23 -8.41
C GLU A 206 -25.40 21.71 -9.00
N GLY A 207 -25.39 20.48 -9.56
CA GLY A 207 -26.61 19.83 -10.05
C GLY A 207 -27.63 19.57 -8.96
N ALA A 208 -27.20 19.09 -7.79
CA ALA A 208 -28.10 18.85 -6.64
C ALA A 208 -28.73 20.13 -6.08
N VAL A 209 -27.99 21.24 -6.05
CA VAL A 209 -28.51 22.57 -5.62
C VAL A 209 -29.54 23.11 -6.62
N ASN A 210 -29.25 23.00 -7.93
CA ASN A 210 -30.13 23.51 -8.98
C ASN A 210 -31.43 22.69 -9.11
N ALA A 211 -31.39 21.40 -8.80
CA ALA A 211 -32.59 20.55 -8.79
C ALA A 211 -33.60 20.86 -7.67
N LYS A 212 -33.20 21.66 -6.68
CA LYS A 212 -34.05 22.11 -5.56
C LYS A 212 -34.72 23.49 -5.80
N LYS A 213 -34.39 24.15 -6.91
CA LYS A 213 -35.04 25.37 -7.38
C LYS A 213 -36.10 25.05 -8.42
#